data_3c2d8effd1aa0dc58f95222c7cd2869e
#
_entry.id   3c2d8effd1aa0dc58f95222c7cd2869e
#
_cell.length_a   1.000
_cell.length_b   1.000
_cell.length_c   1.000
_cell.angle_alpha   90.00
_cell.angle_beta   90.00
_cell.angle_gamma   90.00
#
_symmetry.space_group_name_H-M   'P 1'
#
loop_
_entity.id
_entity.type
_entity.pdbx_description
1 polymer ?
#
loop_
_entity_poly.entity_id
_entity_poly.type
_entity_poly.pdbx_seq_one_letter_code
_entity_poly.pdbx_strand_id
1 'polypeptide(L)'
;MGKWLGLAVGPLIAIPLIAAALPASFEVSFRPGSRDGVGRFVGGTEMRVLAAHAGKLFAGNGYWEDMPGPEGRQGSQILVLDAPNAGWRVDHDFAGRLPDGRPRDLAVSALAEARFTSDANGKSLAAPISLLIAANWDLAGTAQVFSRDDATSAWTASTLAQDRPIPGFLPQVRSFGRHRDRATGVDLVFAGQDPRGVFSGAYDPTVAGRIRWSVTPELDLSTVSTTGISGTNGYVRVSSFAECNGQLYVAVGQHVYERIDGKQPHWRLLYTNSNPGRISETGLRGLTAIPAPTGGEVLLAAVEGTAPRIVRVDPQDGSEATELDITDFLRQHWGMPVSYVITAYNDMAKISDPAGGEALLMGIEAFIPPAAPVAAGHRTVSVGYGRLEAGGWYLVRRVNGHYDLRQVAAPVDSDLVSVRAILASPFVQHPGWVYFAGYDANKAPAHNTAWIVRGREASVINGP
;
A
#
# COMPACT_ATOMS: atom_id res chain seq x y z
N MET A 1 -12.89 -13.64 -87.86
CA MET A 1 -11.59 -13.91 -87.21
C MET A 1 -11.54 -13.17 -85.88
N GLY A 2 -11.95 -13.78 -84.83
CA GLY A 2 -11.94 -13.21 -83.45
C GLY A 2 -11.06 -14.07 -82.58
N LYS A 3 -10.00 -13.43 -82.00
CA LYS A 3 -9.10 -14.08 -81.06
C LYS A 3 -9.62 -13.87 -79.64
N TRP A 4 -9.91 -14.94 -78.94
CA TRP A 4 -10.20 -14.94 -77.51
C TRP A 4 -8.87 -14.97 -76.73
N LEU A 5 -8.63 -13.95 -75.85
CA LEU A 5 -7.56 -13.97 -74.85
C LEU A 5 -8.13 -14.58 -73.57
N GLY A 6 -7.60 -15.74 -73.19
CA GLY A 6 -7.89 -16.36 -71.89
C GLY A 6 -7.08 -15.70 -70.79
N LEU A 7 -7.76 -15.13 -69.75
CA LEU A 7 -7.13 -14.72 -68.54
C LEU A 7 -6.90 -15.94 -67.63
N ALA A 8 -5.65 -16.23 -67.32
CA ALA A 8 -5.27 -17.21 -66.32
C ALA A 8 -5.40 -16.58 -64.90
N VAL A 9 -6.34 -17.08 -64.13
CA VAL A 9 -6.48 -16.76 -62.71
C VAL A 9 -5.53 -17.67 -61.92
N GLY A 10 -4.45 -17.10 -61.42
CA GLY A 10 -3.53 -17.81 -60.53
C GLY A 10 -4.14 -17.99 -59.12
N PRO A 11 -3.79 -19.06 -58.41
CA PRO A 11 -4.30 -19.31 -57.07
C PRO A 11 -3.71 -18.29 -56.06
N LEU A 12 -4.60 -17.58 -55.34
CA LEU A 12 -4.24 -16.77 -54.16
C LEU A 12 -3.81 -17.71 -53.04
N ILE A 13 -2.53 -17.72 -52.71
CA ILE A 13 -2.00 -18.39 -51.52
C ILE A 13 -2.37 -17.52 -50.34
N ALA A 14 -3.34 -17.95 -49.55
CA ALA A 14 -3.64 -17.35 -48.23
C ALA A 14 -2.51 -17.71 -47.27
N ILE A 15 -1.66 -16.74 -46.94
CA ILE A 15 -0.67 -16.85 -45.86
C ILE A 15 -1.45 -16.71 -44.55
N PRO A 16 -1.44 -17.73 -43.65
CA PRO A 16 -2.05 -17.57 -42.36
C PRO A 16 -1.26 -16.52 -41.58
N LEU A 17 -1.90 -15.40 -41.25
CA LEU A 17 -1.39 -14.48 -40.20
C LEU A 17 -1.38 -15.28 -38.88
N ILE A 18 -0.22 -15.74 -38.48
CA ILE A 18 0.00 -16.17 -37.09
C ILE A 18 -0.11 -14.90 -36.26
N ALA A 19 -1.25 -14.69 -35.63
CA ALA A 19 -1.40 -13.66 -34.62
C ALA A 19 -0.38 -14.00 -33.50
N ALA A 20 0.71 -13.25 -33.43
CA ALA A 20 1.60 -13.32 -32.31
C ALA A 20 0.75 -13.00 -31.06
N ALA A 21 0.68 -13.94 -30.12
CA ALA A 21 0.05 -13.67 -28.82
C ALA A 21 0.67 -12.41 -28.26
N LEU A 22 -0.15 -11.40 -27.98
CA LEU A 22 0.31 -10.21 -27.32
C LEU A 22 1.01 -10.65 -26.01
N PRO A 23 2.20 -10.13 -25.69
CA PRO A 23 2.88 -10.52 -24.46
C PRO A 23 1.96 -10.24 -23.29
N ALA A 24 1.94 -11.15 -22.32
CA ALA A 24 1.15 -10.97 -21.10
C ALA A 24 1.44 -9.57 -20.53
N SER A 25 0.39 -8.81 -20.21
CA SER A 25 0.52 -7.44 -19.73
C SER A 25 1.22 -7.35 -18.37
N PHE A 26 1.31 -8.49 -17.66
CA PHE A 26 1.97 -8.63 -16.36
C PHE A 26 2.91 -9.82 -16.32
N GLU A 27 3.99 -9.70 -15.54
CA GLU A 27 4.99 -10.71 -15.27
C GLU A 27 5.11 -10.98 -13.78
N VAL A 28 5.32 -12.23 -13.39
CA VAL A 28 5.61 -12.59 -11.99
C VAL A 28 7.01 -12.14 -11.63
N SER A 29 7.13 -11.29 -10.60
CA SER A 29 8.40 -10.83 -10.05
C SER A 29 8.83 -11.65 -8.82
N PHE A 30 7.89 -12.04 -7.96
CA PHE A 30 8.14 -12.81 -6.74
C PHE A 30 7.30 -14.08 -6.72
N ARG A 31 7.94 -15.19 -6.36
CA ARG A 31 7.27 -16.47 -6.09
C ARG A 31 7.49 -16.85 -4.62
N PRO A 32 6.43 -16.91 -3.81
CA PRO A 32 6.55 -17.31 -2.42
C PRO A 32 6.88 -18.81 -2.29
N GLY A 33 7.47 -19.21 -1.16
CA GLY A 33 7.87 -20.59 -0.92
C GLY A 33 9.18 -21.00 -1.57
N SER A 34 9.91 -20.06 -2.15
CA SER A 34 11.25 -20.28 -2.69
C SER A 34 12.34 -20.07 -1.65
N ARG A 35 13.60 -20.25 -2.05
CA ARG A 35 14.76 -19.90 -1.26
C ARG A 35 15.61 -18.87 -1.97
N ASP A 36 16.19 -17.95 -1.20
CA ASP A 36 17.13 -16.97 -1.75
C ASP A 36 18.49 -17.61 -2.09
N GLY A 37 19.39 -16.81 -2.66
CA GLY A 37 20.71 -17.28 -3.11
C GLY A 37 21.63 -17.84 -1.99
N VAL A 38 21.28 -17.62 -0.72
CA VAL A 38 21.98 -18.19 0.44
C VAL A 38 21.19 -19.28 1.17
N GLY A 39 20.05 -19.72 0.56
CA GLY A 39 19.22 -20.82 1.04
C GLY A 39 18.18 -20.44 2.09
N ARG A 40 17.97 -19.15 2.41
CA ARG A 40 16.93 -18.72 3.34
C ARG A 40 15.56 -18.82 2.65
N PHE A 41 14.58 -19.34 3.40
CA PHE A 41 13.21 -19.42 2.93
C PHE A 41 12.58 -18.03 2.77
N VAL A 42 11.87 -17.82 1.69
CA VAL A 42 11.10 -16.60 1.38
C VAL A 42 9.66 -16.96 1.06
N GLY A 43 8.72 -16.46 1.85
CA GLY A 43 7.32 -16.84 1.76
C GLY A 43 6.37 -15.72 2.16
N GLY A 44 5.25 -16.12 2.74
CA GLY A 44 4.22 -15.23 3.27
C GLY A 44 2.84 -15.52 2.70
N THR A 45 1.82 -15.14 3.44
CA THR A 45 0.43 -15.15 2.96
C THR A 45 0.06 -13.84 2.29
N GLU A 46 0.70 -12.73 2.67
CA GLU A 46 0.55 -11.42 2.04
C GLU A 46 1.89 -10.75 1.76
N MET A 47 1.98 -10.03 0.66
CA MET A 47 3.02 -9.03 0.42
C MET A 47 2.37 -7.66 0.63
N ARG A 48 2.72 -7.00 1.74
CA ARG A 48 1.91 -5.94 2.29
C ARG A 48 2.34 -4.54 1.89
N VAL A 49 3.65 -4.33 1.77
CA VAL A 49 4.26 -3.02 1.52
C VAL A 49 5.40 -3.13 0.52
N LEU A 50 5.58 -2.08 -0.27
CA LEU A 50 6.69 -1.89 -1.18
C LEU A 50 7.35 -0.54 -0.91
N ALA A 51 8.67 -0.45 -1.05
CA ALA A 51 9.40 0.81 -1.00
C ALA A 51 10.60 0.81 -1.95
N ALA A 52 10.87 1.96 -2.54
CA ALA A 52 12.08 2.23 -3.30
C ALA A 52 13.13 2.86 -2.38
N HIS A 53 14.38 2.39 -2.45
CA HIS A 53 15.48 2.99 -1.72
C HIS A 53 16.81 2.67 -2.38
N ALA A 54 17.68 3.66 -2.54
CA ALA A 54 19.02 3.52 -3.13
C ALA A 54 19.02 2.73 -4.47
N GLY A 55 18.02 2.95 -5.33
CA GLY A 55 17.89 2.31 -6.64
C GLY A 55 17.48 0.82 -6.56
N LYS A 56 17.02 0.34 -5.42
CA LYS A 56 16.53 -1.02 -5.17
C LYS A 56 15.05 -0.99 -4.81
N LEU A 57 14.40 -2.16 -4.96
CA LEU A 57 13.03 -2.38 -4.53
C LEU A 57 13.03 -3.24 -3.27
N PHE A 58 12.36 -2.77 -2.24
CA PHE A 58 12.14 -3.50 -0.99
C PHE A 58 10.67 -3.88 -0.85
N ALA A 59 10.41 -5.02 -0.21
CA ALA A 59 9.08 -5.52 0.05
C ALA A 59 8.99 -6.10 1.46
N GLY A 60 7.86 -5.87 2.12
CA GLY A 60 7.57 -6.47 3.42
C GLY A 60 6.47 -7.51 3.33
N ASN A 61 6.75 -8.74 3.75
CA ASN A 61 5.76 -9.80 3.80
C ASN A 61 5.06 -9.90 5.16
N GLY A 62 4.02 -10.72 5.21
CA GLY A 62 3.31 -11.07 6.43
C GLY A 62 2.72 -12.47 6.36
N TYR A 63 2.29 -12.96 7.51
CA TYR A 63 1.72 -14.29 7.71
C TYR A 63 0.34 -14.21 8.35
N TRP A 64 -0.49 -13.29 7.87
CA TRP A 64 -1.89 -13.19 8.28
C TRP A 64 -2.64 -14.45 7.88
N GLU A 65 -3.39 -15.05 8.82
CA GLU A 65 -4.13 -16.31 8.62
C GLU A 65 -3.28 -17.49 8.11
N ASP A 66 -1.99 -17.53 8.48
CA ASP A 66 -1.07 -18.57 8.04
C ASP A 66 -1.41 -19.96 8.57
N MET A 67 -1.38 -20.95 7.67
CA MET A 67 -1.25 -22.35 8.00
C MET A 67 0.21 -22.78 7.80
N PRO A 68 0.89 -23.31 8.85
CA PRO A 68 2.29 -23.68 8.71
C PRO A 68 2.53 -24.67 7.56
N GLY A 69 3.48 -24.35 6.69
CA GLY A 69 3.98 -25.24 5.65
C GLY A 69 5.06 -26.18 6.19
N PRO A 70 5.78 -26.89 5.29
CA PRO A 70 6.91 -27.76 5.65
C PRO A 70 8.01 -27.05 6.44
N GLU A 71 8.16 -25.74 6.25
CA GLU A 71 9.13 -24.89 6.97
C GLU A 71 8.67 -24.54 8.39
N GLY A 72 7.48 -24.95 8.78
CA GLY A 72 6.84 -24.55 10.02
C GLY A 72 6.32 -23.09 9.99
N ARG A 73 6.05 -22.52 11.16
CA ARG A 73 5.62 -21.13 11.29
C ARG A 73 6.81 -20.18 11.14
N GLN A 74 6.69 -19.24 10.21
CA GLN A 74 7.70 -18.23 9.92
C GLN A 74 7.33 -16.88 10.53
N GLY A 75 8.35 -16.03 10.80
CA GLY A 75 8.18 -14.60 11.07
C GLY A 75 8.20 -13.79 9.78
N SER A 76 7.78 -12.54 9.88
CA SER A 76 7.83 -11.62 8.74
C SER A 76 9.27 -11.29 8.32
N GLN A 77 9.41 -10.88 7.06
CA GLN A 77 10.69 -10.57 6.45
C GLN A 77 10.63 -9.28 5.65
N ILE A 78 11.74 -8.56 5.58
CA ILE A 78 11.97 -7.53 4.56
C ILE A 78 12.79 -8.19 3.46
N LEU A 79 12.24 -8.18 2.26
CA LEU A 79 12.87 -8.69 1.06
C LEU A 79 13.45 -7.55 0.24
N VAL A 80 14.48 -7.82 -0.55
CA VAL A 80 15.08 -6.86 -1.47
C VAL A 80 15.28 -7.46 -2.85
N LEU A 81 14.99 -6.66 -3.87
CA LEU A 81 15.33 -6.88 -5.26
C LEU A 81 16.39 -5.86 -5.66
N ASP A 82 17.61 -6.32 -5.90
CA ASP A 82 18.75 -5.43 -6.20
C ASP A 82 18.76 -4.92 -7.66
N ALA A 83 18.13 -5.65 -8.57
CA ALA A 83 17.98 -5.29 -9.98
C ALA A 83 16.72 -5.95 -10.56
N PRO A 84 16.14 -5.43 -11.68
CA PRO A 84 14.86 -5.90 -12.21
C PRO A 84 14.76 -7.40 -12.48
N ASN A 85 15.88 -8.03 -12.87
CA ASN A 85 15.95 -9.44 -13.23
C ASN A 85 16.75 -10.28 -12.20
N ALA A 86 17.08 -9.71 -11.04
CA ALA A 86 17.68 -10.45 -9.94
C ALA A 86 16.64 -11.33 -9.23
N GLY A 87 17.10 -12.30 -8.46
CA GLY A 87 16.25 -13.01 -7.50
C GLY A 87 15.99 -12.15 -6.26
N TRP A 88 14.78 -12.24 -5.71
CA TRP A 88 14.48 -11.68 -4.40
C TRP A 88 15.29 -12.38 -3.32
N ARG A 89 15.81 -11.62 -2.36
CA ARG A 89 16.54 -12.15 -1.21
C ARG A 89 16.05 -11.52 0.09
N VAL A 90 16.27 -12.19 1.19
CA VAL A 90 15.97 -11.65 2.53
C VAL A 90 17.01 -10.58 2.87
N ASP A 91 16.57 -9.35 3.14
CA ASP A 91 17.39 -8.27 3.67
C ASP A 91 17.36 -8.27 5.21
N HIS A 92 16.17 -8.49 5.80
CA HIS A 92 15.99 -8.64 7.23
C HIS A 92 14.99 -9.75 7.57
N ASP A 93 15.30 -10.54 8.57
CA ASP A 93 14.43 -11.61 9.09
C ASP A 93 14.05 -11.29 10.54
N PHE A 94 12.76 -11.13 10.80
CA PHE A 94 12.24 -10.93 12.14
C PHE A 94 12.11 -12.29 12.83
N ALA A 95 13.23 -12.80 13.34
CA ALA A 95 13.34 -14.14 13.91
C ALA A 95 12.84 -14.28 15.36
N GLY A 96 12.23 -13.21 15.92
CA GLY A 96 11.72 -13.21 17.29
C GLY A 96 10.65 -14.29 17.52
N ARG A 97 10.62 -14.85 18.75
CA ARG A 97 9.64 -15.87 19.15
C ARG A 97 8.90 -15.43 20.41
N LEU A 98 7.62 -15.79 20.48
CA LEU A 98 6.83 -15.71 21.70
C LEU A 98 7.18 -16.87 22.66
N PRO A 99 6.81 -16.79 23.94
CA PRO A 99 7.09 -17.86 24.90
C PRO A 99 6.50 -19.23 24.50
N ASP A 100 5.45 -19.25 23.69
CA ASP A 100 4.83 -20.48 23.16
C ASP A 100 5.50 -21.00 21.88
N GLY A 101 6.60 -20.38 21.44
CA GLY A 101 7.38 -20.75 20.26
C GLY A 101 6.85 -20.22 18.93
N ARG A 102 5.67 -19.56 18.91
CA ARG A 102 5.18 -18.91 17.69
C ARG A 102 6.06 -17.74 17.29
N PRO A 103 6.16 -17.40 15.98
CA PRO A 103 6.80 -16.16 15.56
C PRO A 103 6.18 -14.97 16.30
N ARG A 104 7.04 -14.06 16.76
CA ARG A 104 6.63 -12.82 17.41
C ARG A 104 6.11 -11.79 16.41
N ASP A 105 6.72 -11.75 15.24
CA ASP A 105 6.53 -10.70 14.24
C ASP A 105 5.68 -11.23 13.09
N LEU A 106 4.41 -10.78 13.04
CA LEU A 106 3.41 -11.31 12.11
C LEU A 106 3.56 -10.76 10.69
N ALA A 107 3.85 -9.47 10.56
CA ALA A 107 3.96 -8.80 9.27
C ALA A 107 4.87 -7.55 9.35
N VAL A 108 5.49 -7.20 8.24
CA VAL A 108 6.02 -5.84 8.05
C VAL A 108 4.83 -4.92 7.82
N SER A 109 4.61 -4.01 8.74
CA SER A 109 3.38 -3.19 8.76
C SER A 109 3.51 -1.89 7.98
N ALA A 110 4.72 -1.33 7.90
CA ALA A 110 5.05 -0.15 7.11
C ALA A 110 6.50 -0.21 6.62
N LEU A 111 6.78 0.43 5.48
CA LEU A 111 8.10 0.51 4.87
C LEU A 111 8.17 1.80 4.03
N ALA A 112 9.19 2.63 4.24
CA ALA A 112 9.33 3.89 3.52
C ALA A 112 10.79 4.38 3.48
N GLU A 113 11.12 5.24 2.52
CA GLU A 113 12.33 6.05 2.56
C GLU A 113 12.05 7.34 3.33
N ALA A 114 12.85 7.63 4.36
CA ALA A 114 12.92 8.91 5.05
C ALA A 114 14.11 9.71 4.52
N ARG A 115 13.88 10.95 4.06
CA ARG A 115 14.93 11.82 3.53
C ARG A 115 15.04 13.08 4.37
N PHE A 116 16.28 13.46 4.71
CA PHE A 116 16.60 14.60 5.55
C PHE A 116 17.62 15.49 4.88
N THR A 117 17.41 16.80 4.93
CA THR A 117 18.34 17.86 4.53
C THR A 117 18.81 18.68 5.74
N SER A 118 18.19 18.44 6.92
CA SER A 118 18.55 19.03 8.21
C SER A 118 18.69 17.96 9.29
N ASP A 119 19.45 18.28 10.34
CA ASP A 119 19.49 17.47 11.55
C ASP A 119 18.34 17.84 12.54
N ALA A 120 18.26 17.13 13.65
CA ALA A 120 17.24 17.33 14.70
C ALA A 120 17.33 18.70 15.42
N ASN A 121 18.38 19.47 15.16
CA ASN A 121 18.53 20.84 15.70
C ASN A 121 18.26 21.90 14.63
N GLY A 122 17.83 21.51 13.42
CA GLY A 122 17.54 22.40 12.31
C GLY A 122 18.80 22.83 11.53
N LYS A 123 19.96 22.25 11.82
CA LYS A 123 21.19 22.53 11.07
C LYS A 123 21.16 21.81 9.72
N SER A 124 21.41 22.53 8.64
CA SER A 124 21.52 21.95 7.29
C SER A 124 22.63 20.89 7.22
N LEU A 125 22.36 19.78 6.60
CA LEU A 125 23.32 18.73 6.32
C LEU A 125 24.16 19.11 5.07
N ALA A 126 25.40 18.64 5.02
CA ALA A 126 26.30 18.87 3.88
C ALA A 126 25.78 18.19 2.58
N ALA A 127 25.07 17.09 2.73
CA ALA A 127 24.34 16.40 1.67
C ALA A 127 23.08 15.78 2.27
N PRO A 128 22.01 15.60 1.48
CA PRO A 128 20.82 14.91 1.94
C PRO A 128 21.13 13.47 2.39
N ILE A 129 20.51 13.05 3.48
CA ILE A 129 20.57 11.68 4.00
C ILE A 129 19.23 10.99 3.73
N SER A 130 19.29 9.82 3.11
CA SER A 130 18.14 8.93 2.97
C SER A 130 18.32 7.71 3.84
N LEU A 131 17.29 7.31 4.56
CA LEU A 131 17.23 6.10 5.39
C LEU A 131 16.04 5.27 4.97
N LEU A 132 16.23 3.99 4.74
CA LEU A 132 15.10 3.07 4.65
C LEU A 132 14.63 2.74 6.07
N ILE A 133 13.35 2.95 6.34
CA ILE A 133 12.71 2.67 7.61
C ILE A 133 11.58 1.66 7.44
N ALA A 134 11.41 0.80 8.43
CA ALA A 134 10.38 -0.22 8.47
C ALA A 134 9.72 -0.29 9.84
N ALA A 135 8.53 -0.86 9.88
CA ALA A 135 7.87 -1.25 11.11
C ALA A 135 7.31 -2.66 10.98
N ASN A 136 7.16 -3.34 12.10
CA ASN A 136 6.62 -4.68 12.17
C ASN A 136 5.33 -4.72 12.98
N TRP A 137 4.61 -5.81 12.81
CA TRP A 137 3.40 -6.12 13.58
C TRP A 137 3.78 -7.14 14.66
N ASP A 138 4.18 -6.62 15.82
CA ASP A 138 4.66 -7.41 16.95
C ASP A 138 3.49 -7.92 17.80
N LEU A 139 3.33 -9.24 17.85
CA LEU A 139 2.28 -9.90 18.64
C LEU A 139 2.44 -9.70 20.16
N ALA A 140 3.64 -9.28 20.62
CA ALA A 140 3.87 -8.90 22.02
C ALA A 140 3.46 -7.45 22.34
N GLY A 141 3.03 -6.66 21.33
CA GLY A 141 2.53 -5.31 21.49
C GLY A 141 3.60 -4.21 21.54
N THR A 142 4.84 -4.50 21.09
CA THR A 142 5.89 -3.48 21.00
C THR A 142 5.80 -2.76 19.65
N ALA A 143 5.57 -1.45 19.67
CA ALA A 143 5.64 -0.62 18.48
C ALA A 143 7.09 -0.17 18.26
N GLN A 144 7.71 -0.65 17.20
CA GLN A 144 9.10 -0.37 16.84
C GLN A 144 9.21 0.19 15.42
N VAL A 145 10.21 1.06 15.25
CA VAL A 145 10.69 1.48 13.93
C VAL A 145 12.11 0.98 13.77
N PHE A 146 12.38 0.36 12.65
CA PHE A 146 13.70 -0.15 12.27
C PHE A 146 14.28 0.76 11.20
N SER A 147 15.55 1.14 11.35
CA SER A 147 16.28 1.91 10.34
C SER A 147 17.42 1.06 9.77
N ARG A 148 17.55 1.08 8.45
CA ARG A 148 18.60 0.34 7.73
C ARG A 148 19.88 1.16 7.64
N ASP A 149 21.00 0.51 7.88
CA ASP A 149 22.32 1.01 7.51
C ASP A 149 22.71 0.44 6.14
N ASP A 150 22.88 1.30 5.13
CA ASP A 150 23.13 0.87 3.75
C ASP A 150 24.53 0.27 3.54
N ALA A 151 25.50 0.69 4.35
CA ALA A 151 26.87 0.19 4.21
C ALA A 151 27.01 -1.26 4.71
N THR A 152 26.24 -1.62 5.73
CA THR A 152 26.31 -2.95 6.37
C THR A 152 25.07 -3.81 6.12
N SER A 153 24.00 -3.24 5.60
CA SER A 153 22.65 -3.83 5.53
C SER A 153 22.07 -4.22 6.89
N ALA A 154 22.61 -3.69 7.98
CA ALA A 154 22.09 -3.93 9.31
C ALA A 154 20.86 -3.07 9.61
N TRP A 155 19.93 -3.62 10.40
CA TRP A 155 18.74 -2.92 10.86
C TRP A 155 18.82 -2.66 12.35
N THR A 156 18.50 -1.43 12.76
CA THR A 156 18.52 -0.99 14.16
C THR A 156 17.12 -0.61 14.59
N ALA A 157 16.63 -1.20 15.68
CA ALA A 157 15.32 -0.95 16.23
C ALA A 157 15.32 0.29 17.16
N SER A 158 14.26 1.10 17.04
CA SER A 158 13.90 2.15 17.99
C SER A 158 12.48 1.88 18.51
N THR A 159 12.30 1.71 19.81
CA THR A 159 10.99 1.47 20.42
C THR A 159 10.26 2.80 20.62
N LEU A 160 9.05 2.93 20.05
CA LEU A 160 8.18 4.08 20.24
C LEU A 160 7.24 3.89 21.44
N ALA A 161 6.65 2.69 21.54
CA ALA A 161 5.65 2.39 22.56
C ALA A 161 5.61 0.89 22.87
N GLN A 162 5.09 0.58 24.06
CA GLN A 162 4.73 -0.77 24.47
C GLN A 162 3.27 -0.76 24.92
N ASP A 163 2.41 -1.51 24.24
CA ASP A 163 0.99 -1.61 24.53
C ASP A 163 0.57 -3.06 24.75
N ARG A 164 -0.49 -3.26 25.52
CA ARG A 164 -1.09 -4.59 25.62
C ARG A 164 -1.88 -4.87 24.36
N PRO A 165 -1.73 -6.05 23.74
CA PRO A 165 -2.60 -6.46 22.65
C PRO A 165 -4.07 -6.44 23.09
N ILE A 166 -4.92 -5.84 22.26
CA ILE A 166 -6.39 -5.87 22.44
C ILE A 166 -6.91 -7.01 21.56
N PRO A 167 -7.83 -7.87 22.04
CA PRO A 167 -8.40 -8.95 21.22
C PRO A 167 -8.92 -8.40 19.87
N GLY A 168 -8.42 -8.98 18.77
CA GLY A 168 -8.75 -8.56 17.41
C GLY A 168 -7.95 -7.34 16.89
N PHE A 169 -7.12 -6.68 17.74
CA PHE A 169 -6.30 -5.54 17.36
C PHE A 169 -4.92 -5.65 17.99
N LEU A 170 -3.89 -5.40 17.18
CA LEU A 170 -2.51 -5.44 17.65
C LEU A 170 -1.87 -4.06 17.43
N PRO A 171 -1.26 -3.48 18.48
CA PRO A 171 -0.51 -2.23 18.37
C PRO A 171 0.59 -2.36 17.32
N GLN A 172 0.68 -1.39 16.42
CA GLN A 172 1.69 -1.38 15.36
C GLN A 172 1.92 0.04 14.84
N VAL A 173 3.06 0.30 14.25
CA VAL A 173 3.23 1.44 13.34
C VAL A 173 2.66 1.02 11.99
N ARG A 174 1.62 1.71 11.51
CA ARG A 174 0.89 1.35 10.29
C ARG A 174 1.32 2.14 9.07
N SER A 175 1.78 3.35 9.27
CA SER A 175 2.13 4.28 8.20
C SER A 175 3.27 5.20 8.60
N PHE A 176 3.99 5.69 7.59
CA PHE A 176 5.00 6.72 7.73
C PHE A 176 4.59 7.95 6.93
N GLY A 177 4.85 9.15 7.50
CA GLY A 177 4.75 10.43 6.84
C GLY A 177 6.09 11.14 6.80
N ARG A 178 6.24 12.12 5.92
CA ARG A 178 7.41 13.01 5.84
C ARG A 178 6.91 14.43 5.72
N HIS A 179 7.59 15.36 6.36
CA HIS A 179 7.26 16.77 6.25
C HIS A 179 8.47 17.63 6.65
N ARG A 180 8.63 18.77 6.00
CA ARG A 180 9.54 19.79 6.45
C ARG A 180 8.76 20.85 7.23
N ASP A 181 8.95 20.90 8.55
CA ASP A 181 8.33 21.92 9.40
C ASP A 181 8.77 23.32 8.93
N ARG A 182 7.81 24.10 8.41
CA ARG A 182 8.08 25.39 7.78
C ARG A 182 8.48 26.49 8.78
N ALA A 183 8.11 26.33 10.04
CA ALA A 183 8.43 27.30 11.07
C ALA A 183 9.83 27.09 11.67
N THR A 184 10.30 25.84 11.72
CA THR A 184 11.60 25.48 12.29
C THR A 184 12.65 25.11 11.21
N GLY A 185 12.21 24.75 10.01
CA GLY A 185 13.05 24.26 8.94
C GLY A 185 13.60 22.86 9.14
N VAL A 186 13.09 22.09 10.12
CA VAL A 186 13.49 20.72 10.41
C VAL A 186 12.74 19.75 9.51
N ASP A 187 13.49 18.82 8.89
CA ASP A 187 12.88 17.69 8.18
C ASP A 187 12.47 16.63 9.20
N LEU A 188 11.21 16.24 9.16
CA LEU A 188 10.60 15.29 10.06
C LEU A 188 10.10 14.05 9.32
N VAL A 189 10.20 12.91 9.98
CA VAL A 189 9.48 11.70 9.65
C VAL A 189 8.44 11.44 10.74
N PHE A 190 7.28 10.93 10.35
CA PHE A 190 6.18 10.62 11.26
C PHE A 190 5.88 9.14 11.22
N ALA A 191 5.60 8.56 12.38
CA ALA A 191 5.16 7.19 12.55
C ALA A 191 3.74 7.18 13.12
N GLY A 192 2.79 6.71 12.33
CA GLY A 192 1.40 6.51 12.74
C GLY A 192 1.25 5.20 13.51
N GLN A 193 1.15 5.29 14.85
CA GLN A 193 1.08 4.14 15.73
C GLN A 193 -0.34 3.91 16.23
N ASP A 194 -0.89 2.76 15.90
CA ASP A 194 -2.15 2.27 16.43
C ASP A 194 -1.95 1.72 17.84
N PRO A 195 -2.70 2.12 18.87
CA PRO A 195 -3.77 3.13 18.92
C PRO A 195 -3.34 4.47 19.53
N ARG A 196 -2.03 4.73 19.73
CA ARG A 196 -1.58 5.90 20.50
C ARG A 196 -1.59 7.20 19.72
N GLY A 197 -1.27 7.15 18.41
CA GLY A 197 -1.26 8.34 17.58
C GLY A 197 -0.01 8.53 16.74
N VAL A 198 0.45 9.77 16.58
CA VAL A 198 1.52 10.12 15.65
C VAL A 198 2.77 10.53 16.41
N PHE A 199 3.85 9.78 16.24
CA PHE A 199 5.17 10.14 16.75
C PHE A 199 5.97 10.85 15.67
N SER A 200 6.69 11.90 16.02
CA SER A 200 7.62 12.60 15.12
C SER A 200 9.05 12.18 15.40
N GLY A 201 9.87 12.14 14.35
CA GLY A 201 11.29 11.84 14.41
C GLY A 201 12.11 12.76 13.52
N ALA A 202 13.31 13.09 13.92
CA ALA A 202 14.25 13.90 13.15
C ALA A 202 15.60 13.21 13.05
N TYR A 203 16.36 13.49 11.99
CA TYR A 203 17.68 12.92 11.81
C TYR A 203 18.66 13.34 12.92
N ASP A 204 19.26 12.35 13.54
CA ASP A 204 20.28 12.51 14.56
C ASP A 204 21.34 11.39 14.47
N PRO A 205 22.54 11.70 13.96
CA PRO A 205 23.58 10.69 13.79
C PRO A 205 24.14 10.13 15.10
N THR A 206 23.80 10.74 16.25
CA THR A 206 24.33 10.35 17.59
C THR A 206 23.50 9.28 18.26
N VAL A 207 22.26 9.02 17.77
CA VAL A 207 21.38 7.99 18.35
C VAL A 207 21.37 6.73 17.50
N ALA A 208 21.08 5.59 18.12
CA ALA A 208 20.88 4.33 17.42
C ALA A 208 19.72 4.47 16.39
N GLY A 209 19.93 3.92 15.18
CA GLY A 209 18.96 4.06 14.08
C GLY A 209 18.94 5.44 13.44
N ARG A 210 19.75 6.40 13.91
CA ARG A 210 19.93 7.76 13.34
C ARG A 210 18.67 8.61 13.24
N ILE A 211 17.59 8.25 13.94
CA ILE A 211 16.37 9.06 14.08
C ILE A 211 16.07 9.23 15.55
N ARG A 212 16.03 10.49 16.00
CA ARG A 212 15.56 10.84 17.34
C ARG A 212 14.06 10.97 17.32
N TRP A 213 13.38 10.01 17.90
CA TRP A 213 11.92 9.98 18.02
C TRP A 213 11.44 10.77 19.23
N SER A 214 10.26 11.38 19.11
CA SER A 214 9.55 11.96 20.25
C SER A 214 9.20 10.87 21.27
N VAL A 215 9.27 11.21 22.56
CA VAL A 215 8.95 10.28 23.66
C VAL A 215 7.45 10.05 23.79
N THR A 216 6.67 11.06 23.45
CA THR A 216 5.20 11.04 23.45
C THR A 216 4.71 11.33 22.04
N PRO A 217 3.51 10.84 21.66
CA PRO A 217 2.94 11.18 20.37
C PRO A 217 2.66 12.68 20.26
N GLU A 218 2.95 13.27 19.10
CA GLU A 218 2.63 14.67 18.79
C GLU A 218 1.11 14.85 18.58
N LEU A 219 0.44 13.88 17.95
CA LEU A 219 -1.01 13.70 18.00
C LEU A 219 -1.30 12.55 18.97
N ASP A 220 -1.74 12.87 20.17
CA ASP A 220 -2.07 11.88 21.20
C ASP A 220 -3.55 11.51 21.13
N LEU A 221 -3.84 10.32 20.64
CA LEU A 221 -5.22 9.82 20.47
C LEU A 221 -5.91 9.52 21.80
N SER A 222 -5.17 9.43 22.92
CA SER A 222 -5.79 9.31 24.24
C SER A 222 -6.47 10.60 24.69
N THR A 223 -6.10 11.74 24.10
CA THR A 223 -6.64 13.06 24.42
C THR A 223 -7.75 13.52 23.50
N VAL A 224 -7.98 12.82 22.37
CA VAL A 224 -9.05 13.15 21.43
C VAL A 224 -10.26 12.26 21.68
N SER A 225 -11.47 12.80 21.39
CA SER A 225 -12.69 11.98 21.45
C SER A 225 -12.61 10.87 20.41
N THR A 226 -12.71 9.62 20.84
CA THR A 226 -12.77 8.46 19.95
C THR A 226 -14.20 8.15 19.49
N THR A 227 -15.19 8.94 19.91
CA THR A 227 -16.57 8.82 19.45
C THR A 227 -16.62 9.09 17.95
N GLY A 228 -17.07 8.11 17.18
CA GLY A 228 -17.08 8.19 15.70
C GLY A 228 -15.75 7.88 15.02
N ILE A 229 -14.66 7.62 15.77
CA ILE A 229 -13.44 7.05 15.20
C ILE A 229 -13.61 5.53 15.09
N SER A 230 -13.28 4.95 13.93
CA SER A 230 -13.44 3.52 13.73
C SER A 230 -12.55 2.72 14.66
N GLY A 231 -13.10 1.66 15.19
CA GLY A 231 -12.41 0.73 16.07
C GLY A 231 -13.31 0.21 17.17
N THR A 232 -13.07 -1.02 17.63
CA THR A 232 -13.70 -1.57 18.82
C THR A 232 -12.81 -1.28 20.01
N ASN A 233 -13.40 -0.94 21.17
CA ASN A 233 -12.66 -0.69 22.41
C ASN A 233 -11.61 0.42 22.32
N GLY A 234 -11.84 1.45 21.52
CA GLY A 234 -10.91 2.58 21.36
C GLY A 234 -9.68 2.30 20.48
N TYR A 235 -9.64 1.16 19.78
CA TYR A 235 -8.59 0.91 18.80
C TYR A 235 -8.80 1.75 17.54
N VAL A 236 -7.82 2.57 17.22
CA VAL A 236 -7.86 3.51 16.11
C VAL A 236 -6.67 3.27 15.18
N ARG A 237 -6.93 3.31 13.87
CA ARG A 237 -5.89 3.16 12.85
C ARG A 237 -5.38 4.52 12.39
N VAL A 238 -4.05 4.70 12.40
CA VAL A 238 -3.37 5.84 11.77
C VAL A 238 -2.90 5.38 10.39
N SER A 239 -3.73 5.58 9.37
CA SER A 239 -3.67 4.81 8.13
C SER A 239 -2.73 5.40 7.07
N SER A 240 -2.71 6.72 6.91
CA SER A 240 -2.00 7.35 5.78
C SER A 240 -1.68 8.81 6.08
N PHE A 241 -0.59 9.29 5.47
CA PHE A 241 -0.18 10.69 5.51
C PHE A 241 -0.15 11.28 4.11
N ALA A 242 -0.41 12.59 3.99
CA ALA A 242 -0.23 13.34 2.75
C ALA A 242 0.26 14.76 3.03
N GLU A 243 1.14 15.28 2.19
CA GLU A 243 1.38 16.73 2.12
C GLU A 243 0.43 17.32 1.07
N CYS A 244 -0.22 18.44 1.44
CA CYS A 244 -1.12 19.19 0.57
C CYS A 244 -0.89 20.67 0.82
N ASN A 245 -0.62 21.45 -0.24
CA ASN A 245 -0.26 22.87 -0.16
C ASN A 245 0.87 23.15 0.86
N GLY A 246 1.81 22.20 1.00
CA GLY A 246 2.94 22.29 1.92
C GLY A 246 2.57 22.13 3.40
N GLN A 247 1.39 21.62 3.75
CA GLN A 247 0.98 21.20 5.09
C GLN A 247 0.87 19.69 5.16
N LEU A 248 1.11 19.12 6.34
CA LEU A 248 0.98 17.68 6.57
C LEU A 248 -0.41 17.35 7.09
N TYR A 249 -0.99 16.30 6.52
CA TYR A 249 -2.26 15.72 6.94
C TYR A 249 -2.11 14.24 7.27
N VAL A 250 -2.97 13.75 8.17
CA VAL A 250 -3.01 12.34 8.56
C VAL A 250 -4.45 11.84 8.63
N ALA A 251 -4.67 10.65 8.05
CA ALA A 251 -5.93 9.92 8.17
C ALA A 251 -5.91 9.04 9.43
N VAL A 252 -6.87 9.27 10.33
CA VAL A 252 -7.02 8.58 11.61
C VAL A 252 -8.46 8.11 11.78
N GLY A 253 -8.71 6.82 11.62
CA GLY A 253 -10.07 6.29 11.65
C GLY A 253 -10.97 6.98 10.64
N GLN A 254 -12.01 7.69 11.11
CA GLN A 254 -12.95 8.43 10.26
C GLN A 254 -12.55 9.90 10.02
N HIS A 255 -11.38 10.32 10.49
CA HIS A 255 -10.98 11.72 10.53
C HIS A 255 -9.72 12.00 9.71
N VAL A 256 -9.59 13.24 9.24
CA VAL A 256 -8.32 13.80 8.78
C VAL A 256 -7.92 14.93 9.73
N TYR A 257 -6.70 14.87 10.21
CA TYR A 257 -6.08 15.94 11.00
C TYR A 257 -5.03 16.64 10.16
N GLU A 258 -4.94 17.96 10.34
CA GLU A 258 -3.90 18.84 9.81
C GLU A 258 -2.87 19.14 10.89
N ARG A 259 -1.59 19.03 10.54
CA ARG A 259 -0.50 19.48 11.40
C ARG A 259 -0.26 20.97 11.23
N ILE A 260 -0.26 21.71 12.32
CA ILE A 260 0.13 23.13 12.36
C ILE A 260 1.58 23.20 12.80
N ASP A 261 2.44 23.67 11.89
CA ASP A 261 3.88 23.81 12.10
C ASP A 261 4.23 24.82 13.16
N GLY A 262 5.32 24.59 13.90
CA GLY A 262 5.79 25.53 14.91
C GLY A 262 6.74 24.92 15.93
N LYS A 263 7.26 25.77 16.82
CA LYS A 263 8.05 25.30 17.98
C LYS A 263 7.23 24.45 18.95
N GLN A 264 5.93 24.61 18.94
CA GLN A 264 4.94 23.81 19.65
C GLN A 264 3.90 23.36 18.63
N PRO A 265 4.23 22.36 17.81
CA PRO A 265 3.31 21.87 16.78
C PRO A 265 2.08 21.26 17.45
N HIS A 266 0.95 21.34 16.75
CA HIS A 266 -0.28 20.72 17.20
C HIS A 266 -1.10 20.25 16.00
N TRP A 267 -2.08 19.39 16.25
CA TRP A 267 -2.94 18.84 15.22
C TRP A 267 -4.37 19.38 15.36
N ARG A 268 -4.92 19.81 14.24
CA ARG A 268 -6.29 20.33 14.13
C ARG A 268 -7.14 19.30 13.38
N LEU A 269 -8.31 18.97 13.91
CA LEU A 269 -9.30 18.19 13.17
C LEU A 269 -9.79 19.04 11.99
N LEU A 270 -9.57 18.54 10.77
CA LEU A 270 -10.01 19.18 9.52
C LEU A 270 -11.32 18.58 9.02
N TYR A 271 -11.39 17.25 8.97
CA TYR A 271 -12.47 16.54 8.30
C TYR A 271 -12.93 15.34 9.12
N THR A 272 -14.25 15.11 9.08
CA THR A 272 -14.87 13.89 9.61
C THR A 272 -15.75 13.28 8.52
N ASN A 273 -15.55 11.99 8.23
CA ASN A 273 -16.33 11.27 7.25
C ASN A 273 -17.83 11.37 7.52
N SER A 274 -18.58 11.97 6.60
CA SER A 274 -20.01 12.27 6.76
C SER A 274 -20.90 11.03 6.68
N ASN A 275 -20.43 9.95 6.01
CA ASN A 275 -21.15 8.69 5.87
C ASN A 275 -20.25 7.50 6.25
N PRO A 276 -20.06 7.25 7.55
CA PRO A 276 -19.13 6.22 8.01
C PRO A 276 -19.60 4.79 7.81
N GLY A 277 -20.88 4.54 7.43
CA GLY A 277 -21.41 3.19 7.40
C GLY A 277 -21.40 2.57 8.81
N ARG A 278 -20.90 1.34 8.93
CA ARG A 278 -20.63 0.73 10.25
C ARG A 278 -19.29 1.21 10.78
N ILE A 279 -19.29 2.11 11.75
CA ILE A 279 -18.08 2.75 12.30
C ILE A 279 -17.04 1.74 12.77
N SER A 280 -17.45 0.61 13.35
CA SER A 280 -16.52 -0.43 13.82
C SER A 280 -15.74 -1.16 12.71
N GLU A 281 -16.18 -1.02 11.47
CA GLU A 281 -15.66 -1.76 10.33
C GLU A 281 -15.12 -0.82 9.22
N THR A 282 -15.10 0.49 9.45
CA THR A 282 -14.79 1.47 8.39
C THR A 282 -13.71 2.44 8.81
N GLY A 283 -13.15 3.15 7.84
CA GLY A 283 -12.17 4.21 8.08
C GLY A 283 -11.58 4.74 6.78
N LEU A 284 -10.80 5.77 6.91
CA LEU A 284 -9.97 6.29 5.83
C LEU A 284 -8.76 5.38 5.66
N ARG A 285 -8.44 5.02 4.40
CA ARG A 285 -7.29 4.16 4.07
C ARG A 285 -6.19 4.91 3.36
N GLY A 286 -6.41 5.33 2.14
CA GLY A 286 -5.46 6.12 1.37
C GLY A 286 -5.76 7.61 1.48
N LEU A 287 -4.72 8.42 1.58
CA LEU A 287 -4.79 9.88 1.55
C LEU A 287 -3.68 10.39 0.64
N THR A 288 -4.01 11.29 -0.29
CA THR A 288 -3.02 11.95 -1.17
C THR A 288 -3.49 13.34 -1.54
N ALA A 289 -2.58 14.18 -2.02
CA ALA A 289 -2.93 15.47 -2.61
C ALA A 289 -3.02 15.37 -4.13
N ILE A 290 -4.00 16.05 -4.71
CA ILE A 290 -4.20 16.18 -6.14
C ILE A 290 -4.36 17.65 -6.51
N PRO A 291 -4.01 18.06 -7.75
CA PRO A 291 -4.25 19.43 -8.21
C PRO A 291 -5.73 19.80 -8.15
N ALA A 292 -6.02 20.98 -7.63
CA ALA A 292 -7.37 21.56 -7.64
C ALA A 292 -7.63 22.34 -8.95
N PRO A 293 -8.85 22.33 -9.51
CA PRO A 293 -9.18 23.07 -10.72
C PRO A 293 -8.96 24.59 -10.59
N THR A 294 -9.08 25.12 -9.38
CA THR A 294 -8.92 26.54 -9.05
C THR A 294 -7.48 26.95 -8.72
N GLY A 295 -6.53 26.02 -8.83
CA GLY A 295 -5.13 26.18 -8.41
C GLY A 295 -4.88 25.67 -7.00
N GLY A 296 -3.62 25.34 -6.70
CA GLY A 296 -3.23 24.65 -5.49
C GLY A 296 -3.62 23.17 -5.51
N GLU A 297 -3.82 22.59 -4.33
CA GLU A 297 -4.11 21.16 -4.14
C GLU A 297 -5.33 20.96 -3.21
N VAL A 298 -6.01 19.84 -3.39
CA VAL A 298 -7.02 19.30 -2.48
C VAL A 298 -6.64 17.88 -2.06
N LEU A 299 -7.13 17.43 -0.93
CA LEU A 299 -6.93 16.07 -0.47
C LEU A 299 -7.90 15.11 -1.21
N LEU A 300 -7.40 13.96 -1.57
CA LEU A 300 -8.18 12.83 -2.04
C LEU A 300 -8.07 11.72 -1.00
N ALA A 301 -9.20 11.24 -0.49
CA ALA A 301 -9.25 10.20 0.54
C ALA A 301 -10.09 9.00 0.08
N ALA A 302 -9.58 7.79 0.33
CA ALA A 302 -10.30 6.54 0.13
C ALA A 302 -10.97 6.10 1.43
N VAL A 303 -12.27 5.90 1.40
CA VAL A 303 -13.08 5.38 2.52
C VAL A 303 -13.30 3.89 2.30
N GLU A 304 -12.88 3.05 3.26
CA GLU A 304 -13.22 1.63 3.28
C GLU A 304 -14.55 1.39 3.98
N GLY A 305 -15.17 0.26 3.75
CA GLY A 305 -16.31 -0.19 4.54
C GLY A 305 -17.54 -0.59 3.73
N THR A 306 -18.70 -0.46 4.37
CA THR A 306 -20.01 -0.79 3.77
C THR A 306 -20.59 0.37 2.93
N ALA A 307 -19.99 1.56 3.01
CA ALA A 307 -20.26 2.72 2.17
C ALA A 307 -18.95 3.26 1.56
N PRO A 308 -18.21 2.42 0.79
CA PRO A 308 -16.89 2.74 0.29
C PRO A 308 -16.98 3.80 -0.81
N ARG A 309 -16.13 4.81 -0.71
CA ARG A 309 -16.09 5.90 -1.69
C ARG A 309 -14.73 6.58 -1.76
N ILE A 310 -14.50 7.31 -2.83
CA ILE A 310 -13.40 8.27 -2.94
C ILE A 310 -14.00 9.66 -2.77
N VAL A 311 -13.43 10.45 -1.87
CA VAL A 311 -13.88 11.82 -1.57
C VAL A 311 -12.75 12.81 -1.77
N ARG A 312 -13.08 13.99 -2.28
CA ARG A 312 -12.22 15.17 -2.20
C ARG A 312 -12.55 15.94 -0.93
N VAL A 313 -11.51 16.36 -0.21
CA VAL A 313 -11.64 17.20 0.98
C VAL A 313 -10.88 18.50 0.75
N ASP A 314 -11.56 19.62 0.90
CA ASP A 314 -10.94 20.94 0.81
C ASP A 314 -10.06 21.17 2.05
N PRO A 315 -8.76 21.45 1.90
CA PRO A 315 -7.85 21.67 3.03
C PRO A 315 -8.12 22.98 3.79
N GLN A 316 -8.95 23.89 3.25
CA GLN A 316 -9.25 25.16 3.90
C GLN A 316 -10.35 25.02 4.96
N ASP A 317 -11.43 24.32 4.65
CA ASP A 317 -12.62 24.25 5.49
C ASP A 317 -13.09 22.83 5.83
N GLY A 318 -12.45 21.80 5.25
CA GLY A 318 -12.81 20.39 5.45
C GLY A 318 -14.08 19.96 4.71
N SER A 319 -14.62 20.77 3.81
CA SER A 319 -15.78 20.40 3.00
C SER A 319 -15.46 19.21 2.10
N GLU A 320 -16.42 18.27 1.95
CA GLU A 320 -16.25 17.08 1.13
C GLU A 320 -17.08 17.11 -0.14
N ALA A 321 -16.54 16.47 -1.19
CA ALA A 321 -17.30 16.12 -2.39
C ALA A 321 -16.99 14.66 -2.75
N THR A 322 -18.00 13.81 -2.85
CA THR A 322 -17.84 12.43 -3.35
C THR A 322 -17.44 12.47 -4.81
N GLU A 323 -16.30 11.87 -5.12
CA GLU A 323 -15.78 11.75 -6.48
C GLU A 323 -16.20 10.42 -7.12
N LEU A 324 -16.26 9.34 -6.34
CA LEU A 324 -16.68 8.02 -6.77
C LEU A 324 -17.41 7.28 -5.65
N ASP A 325 -18.62 6.78 -5.91
CA ASP A 325 -19.24 5.71 -5.13
C ASP A 325 -18.70 4.36 -5.65
N ILE A 326 -17.89 3.68 -4.82
CA ILE A 326 -17.20 2.46 -5.23
C ILE A 326 -18.17 1.29 -5.33
N THR A 327 -19.18 1.21 -4.47
CA THR A 327 -20.17 0.13 -4.51
C THR A 327 -20.95 0.16 -5.82
N ASP A 328 -21.46 1.32 -6.18
CA ASP A 328 -22.21 1.51 -7.42
C ASP A 328 -21.35 1.28 -8.65
N PHE A 329 -20.12 1.79 -8.62
CA PHE A 329 -19.15 1.60 -9.70
C PHE A 329 -18.83 0.13 -9.92
N LEU A 330 -18.47 -0.62 -8.87
CA LEU A 330 -18.16 -2.05 -8.98
C LEU A 330 -19.40 -2.87 -9.39
N ARG A 331 -20.57 -2.55 -8.85
CA ARG A 331 -21.83 -3.22 -9.25
C ARG A 331 -22.14 -3.05 -10.74
N GLN A 332 -21.90 -1.87 -11.29
CA GLN A 332 -22.09 -1.61 -12.72
C GLN A 332 -21.10 -2.39 -13.59
N HIS A 333 -19.83 -2.49 -13.16
CA HIS A 333 -18.79 -3.17 -13.93
C HIS A 333 -18.86 -4.70 -13.81
N TRP A 334 -19.19 -5.21 -12.63
CA TRP A 334 -19.20 -6.65 -12.37
C TRP A 334 -20.57 -7.32 -12.55
N GLY A 335 -21.66 -6.55 -12.58
CA GLY A 335 -23.00 -7.10 -12.65
C GLY A 335 -23.41 -7.90 -11.40
N MET A 336 -22.72 -7.69 -10.27
CA MET A 336 -23.01 -8.38 -9.01
C MET A 336 -22.88 -7.43 -7.81
N PRO A 337 -23.59 -7.69 -6.68
CA PRO A 337 -23.55 -6.83 -5.51
C PRO A 337 -22.21 -6.96 -4.77
N VAL A 338 -21.81 -5.87 -4.13
CA VAL A 338 -20.64 -5.77 -3.25
C VAL A 338 -21.12 -5.32 -1.88
N SER A 339 -20.59 -5.89 -0.80
CA SER A 339 -21.04 -5.60 0.57
C SER A 339 -20.05 -4.79 1.40
N TYR A 340 -18.76 -4.87 1.05
CA TYR A 340 -17.68 -4.16 1.74
C TYR A 340 -16.48 -4.04 0.80
N VAL A 341 -15.78 -2.91 0.82
CA VAL A 341 -14.58 -2.73 0.00
C VAL A 341 -13.49 -2.06 0.81
N ILE A 342 -12.27 -2.56 0.64
CA ILE A 342 -11.03 -1.86 1.00
C ILE A 342 -10.43 -1.33 -0.31
N THR A 343 -10.21 -0.02 -0.38
CA THR A 343 -9.58 0.62 -1.54
C THR A 343 -8.39 1.44 -1.07
N ALA A 344 -7.31 1.45 -1.87
CA ALA A 344 -6.07 2.18 -1.56
C ALA A 344 -5.54 1.82 -0.17
N TYR A 345 -5.09 0.56 0.01
CA TYR A 345 -4.64 0.07 1.31
C TYR A 345 -3.44 0.88 1.84
N ASN A 346 -3.75 1.92 2.61
CA ASN A 346 -2.85 2.92 3.20
C ASN A 346 -2.11 3.84 2.21
N ASP A 347 -2.27 3.70 0.89
CA ASP A 347 -1.58 4.51 -0.11
C ASP A 347 -2.33 4.59 -1.44
N MET A 348 -2.06 5.64 -2.22
CA MET A 348 -2.47 5.85 -3.60
C MET A 348 -1.22 6.09 -4.44
N ALA A 349 -0.86 5.12 -5.29
CA ALA A 349 0.38 5.21 -6.06
C ALA A 349 0.25 6.20 -7.22
N LYS A 350 1.13 7.19 -7.27
CA LYS A 350 1.25 8.15 -8.38
C LYS A 350 2.12 7.54 -9.47
N ILE A 351 1.58 7.45 -10.67
CA ILE A 351 2.26 6.87 -11.84
C ILE A 351 2.12 7.83 -13.02
N SER A 352 3.14 7.95 -13.86
CA SER A 352 3.06 8.76 -15.07
C SER A 352 1.99 8.23 -16.02
N ASP A 353 1.04 9.09 -16.45
CA ASP A 353 0.07 8.72 -17.46
C ASP A 353 0.70 8.93 -18.86
N PRO A 354 0.73 7.91 -19.75
CA PRO A 354 1.19 8.07 -21.12
C PRO A 354 0.45 9.16 -21.91
N ALA A 355 -0.80 9.49 -21.50
CA ALA A 355 -1.58 10.58 -22.08
C ALA A 355 -1.18 11.97 -21.56
N GLY A 356 -0.24 12.04 -20.60
CA GLY A 356 0.25 13.24 -19.95
C GLY A 356 -0.29 13.43 -18.54
N GLY A 357 0.56 13.90 -17.64
CA GLY A 357 0.24 14.10 -16.22
C GLY A 357 0.42 12.84 -15.36
N GLU A 358 -0.25 12.80 -14.22
CA GLU A 358 -0.20 11.68 -13.27
C GLU A 358 -1.55 10.97 -13.18
N ALA A 359 -1.51 9.63 -13.21
CA ALA A 359 -2.60 8.77 -12.80
C ALA A 359 -2.37 8.30 -11.37
N LEU A 360 -3.47 8.04 -10.64
CA LEU A 360 -3.43 7.40 -9.33
C LEU A 360 -3.90 5.97 -9.46
N LEU A 361 -3.13 5.03 -8.93
CA LEU A 361 -3.49 3.63 -8.85
C LEU A 361 -3.89 3.28 -7.42
N MET A 362 -5.00 2.57 -7.26
CA MET A 362 -5.58 2.19 -5.97
C MET A 362 -5.96 0.72 -6.01
N GLY A 363 -5.31 -0.10 -5.18
CA GLY A 363 -5.66 -1.51 -5.06
C GLY A 363 -7.05 -1.70 -4.44
N ILE A 364 -7.72 -2.79 -4.80
CA ILE A 364 -9.05 -3.16 -4.30
C ILE A 364 -9.00 -4.53 -3.62
N GLU A 365 -9.76 -4.66 -2.54
CA GLU A 365 -10.26 -5.91 -1.97
C GLU A 365 -11.75 -5.75 -1.76
N ALA A 366 -12.57 -6.62 -2.39
CA ALA A 366 -14.03 -6.48 -2.36
C ALA A 366 -14.71 -7.75 -1.86
N PHE A 367 -15.63 -7.57 -0.94
CA PHE A 367 -16.45 -8.63 -0.36
C PHE A 367 -17.78 -8.73 -1.09
N ILE A 368 -18.12 -9.95 -1.45
CA ILE A 368 -19.38 -10.31 -2.12
C ILE A 368 -20.33 -10.92 -1.07
N PRO A 369 -21.59 -10.50 -1.00
CA PRO A 369 -22.55 -11.10 -0.08
C PRO A 369 -22.61 -12.62 -0.27
N PRO A 370 -22.64 -13.43 0.81
CA PRO A 370 -22.56 -14.89 0.71
C PRO A 370 -23.62 -15.54 -0.22
N ALA A 371 -24.84 -15.01 -0.22
CA ALA A 371 -25.95 -15.50 -1.02
C ALA A 371 -26.02 -14.90 -2.44
N ALA A 372 -25.15 -13.93 -2.79
CA ALA A 372 -25.22 -13.30 -4.10
C ALA A 372 -24.72 -14.25 -5.20
N PRO A 373 -25.37 -14.25 -6.38
CA PRO A 373 -24.85 -14.97 -7.54
C PRO A 373 -23.52 -14.37 -7.99
N VAL A 374 -22.66 -15.21 -8.57
CA VAL A 374 -21.43 -14.78 -9.21
C VAL A 374 -21.71 -14.54 -10.68
N ALA A 375 -21.40 -13.36 -11.17
CA ALA A 375 -21.59 -13.01 -12.56
C ALA A 375 -20.64 -13.81 -13.48
N ALA A 376 -21.00 -13.97 -14.74
CA ALA A 376 -20.19 -14.66 -15.72
C ALA A 376 -18.82 -13.95 -15.89
N GLY A 377 -17.76 -14.75 -15.93
CA GLY A 377 -16.38 -14.23 -16.02
C GLY A 377 -15.75 -13.82 -14.69
N HIS A 378 -16.52 -13.81 -13.59
CA HIS A 378 -16.03 -13.55 -12.25
C HIS A 378 -15.81 -14.81 -11.44
N ARG A 379 -14.93 -14.74 -10.47
CA ARG A 379 -14.63 -15.83 -9.55
C ARG A 379 -14.56 -15.29 -8.13
N THR A 380 -15.16 -16.01 -7.21
CA THR A 380 -15.10 -15.65 -5.80
C THR A 380 -14.46 -16.77 -4.99
N VAL A 381 -13.80 -16.39 -3.91
CA VAL A 381 -13.17 -17.30 -2.96
C VAL A 381 -13.71 -17.05 -1.56
N SER A 382 -13.90 -18.13 -0.82
CA SER A 382 -14.33 -18.05 0.57
C SER A 382 -13.12 -18.06 1.50
N VAL A 383 -13.10 -17.12 2.43
CA VAL A 383 -12.11 -16.99 3.49
C VAL A 383 -12.81 -17.06 4.85
N GLY A 384 -12.04 -17.17 5.94
CA GLY A 384 -12.61 -17.31 7.29
C GLY A 384 -13.55 -16.17 7.71
N TYR A 385 -13.41 -15.00 7.11
CA TYR A 385 -14.18 -13.78 7.44
C TYR A 385 -15.10 -13.31 6.30
N GLY A 386 -15.22 -14.04 5.19
CA GLY A 386 -16.13 -13.66 4.11
C GLY A 386 -15.91 -14.35 2.77
N ARG A 387 -16.54 -13.80 1.74
CA ARG A 387 -16.39 -14.21 0.35
C ARG A 387 -15.86 -13.04 -0.46
N LEU A 388 -14.71 -13.21 -1.10
CA LEU A 388 -13.97 -12.17 -1.81
C LEU A 388 -14.04 -12.38 -3.31
N GLU A 389 -14.07 -11.29 -4.08
CA GLU A 389 -13.83 -11.32 -5.52
C GLU A 389 -12.35 -11.59 -5.78
N ALA A 390 -12.05 -12.51 -6.70
CA ALA A 390 -10.70 -12.88 -7.10
C ALA A 390 -10.34 -12.25 -8.46
N GLY A 391 -9.15 -11.69 -8.57
CA GLY A 391 -8.70 -11.14 -9.85
C GLY A 391 -7.61 -10.08 -9.73
N GLY A 392 -7.29 -9.63 -8.51
CA GLY A 392 -6.29 -8.59 -8.30
C GLY A 392 -6.72 -7.26 -8.92
N TRP A 393 -7.89 -6.78 -8.53
CA TRP A 393 -8.47 -5.57 -9.10
C TRP A 393 -7.83 -4.29 -8.55
N TYR A 394 -7.78 -3.26 -9.40
CA TYR A 394 -7.36 -1.92 -9.03
C TYR A 394 -8.09 -0.85 -9.83
N LEU A 395 -8.21 0.34 -9.24
CA LEU A 395 -8.69 1.54 -9.91
C LEU A 395 -7.54 2.32 -10.51
N VAL A 396 -7.77 2.89 -11.67
CA VAL A 396 -6.93 3.92 -12.29
C VAL A 396 -7.73 5.21 -12.32
N ARG A 397 -7.33 6.21 -11.54
CA ARG A 397 -7.89 7.56 -11.61
C ARG A 397 -7.02 8.40 -12.53
N ARG A 398 -7.60 8.89 -13.61
CA ARG A 398 -6.95 9.80 -14.57
C ARG A 398 -6.88 11.23 -14.01
N VAL A 399 -6.02 12.06 -14.58
CA VAL A 399 -5.87 13.48 -14.22
C VAL A 399 -7.19 14.26 -14.28
N ASN A 400 -8.09 13.91 -15.20
CA ASN A 400 -9.42 14.53 -15.36
C ASN A 400 -10.48 14.03 -14.37
N GLY A 401 -10.12 13.15 -13.43
CA GLY A 401 -11.04 12.56 -12.45
C GLY A 401 -11.84 11.36 -12.96
N HIS A 402 -11.58 10.88 -14.19
CA HIS A 402 -12.18 9.64 -14.69
C HIS A 402 -11.57 8.42 -14.03
N TYR A 403 -12.38 7.40 -13.75
CA TYR A 403 -11.97 6.14 -13.16
C TYR A 403 -12.14 4.98 -14.13
N ASP A 404 -11.09 4.19 -14.29
CA ASP A 404 -11.10 2.91 -14.96
C ASP A 404 -10.93 1.78 -13.94
N LEU A 405 -11.65 0.67 -14.13
CA LEU A 405 -11.42 -0.57 -13.37
C LEU A 405 -10.49 -1.49 -14.19
N ARG A 406 -9.43 -1.96 -13.56
CA ARG A 406 -8.41 -2.80 -14.19
C ARG A 406 -8.14 -4.04 -13.34
N GLN A 407 -7.60 -5.06 -14.00
CA GLN A 407 -7.27 -6.35 -13.38
C GLN A 407 -5.80 -6.68 -13.59
N VAL A 408 -5.17 -7.25 -12.58
CA VAL A 408 -3.83 -7.82 -12.68
C VAL A 408 -3.93 -9.18 -13.38
N ALA A 409 -3.61 -9.22 -14.66
CA ALA A 409 -3.63 -10.45 -15.45
C ALA A 409 -2.23 -11.09 -15.47
N ALA A 410 -1.85 -11.80 -14.41
CA ALA A 410 -0.56 -12.45 -14.28
C ALA A 410 -0.71 -13.97 -14.14
N PRO A 411 0.25 -14.77 -14.67
CA PRO A 411 0.26 -16.22 -14.50
C PRO A 411 0.77 -16.59 -13.10
N VAL A 412 -0.08 -16.41 -12.08
CA VAL A 412 0.19 -16.80 -10.70
C VAL A 412 -0.63 -18.02 -10.31
N ASP A 413 -0.08 -18.89 -9.48
CA ASP A 413 -0.72 -20.11 -9.01
C ASP A 413 -1.70 -19.86 -7.86
N SER A 414 -2.10 -18.62 -7.65
CA SER A 414 -2.97 -18.19 -6.57
C SER A 414 -4.07 -17.25 -7.08
N ASP A 415 -5.16 -17.21 -6.35
CA ASP A 415 -6.24 -16.27 -6.60
C ASP A 415 -5.85 -14.90 -6.05
N LEU A 416 -5.66 -13.90 -6.91
CA LEU A 416 -5.32 -12.56 -6.48
C LEU A 416 -6.57 -11.87 -5.91
N VAL A 417 -6.69 -11.76 -4.60
CA VAL A 417 -7.90 -11.17 -3.96
C VAL A 417 -7.73 -9.73 -3.52
N SER A 418 -6.51 -9.30 -3.26
CA SER A 418 -6.27 -7.95 -2.77
C SER A 418 -4.94 -7.40 -3.27
N VAL A 419 -5.00 -6.27 -3.93
CA VAL A 419 -3.81 -5.46 -4.24
C VAL A 419 -3.52 -4.57 -3.03
N ARG A 420 -2.39 -4.82 -2.35
CA ARG A 420 -2.01 -4.14 -1.10
C ARG A 420 -1.08 -2.95 -1.34
N ALA A 421 -0.14 -3.08 -2.24
CA ALA A 421 0.83 -2.03 -2.54
C ALA A 421 1.10 -1.95 -4.04
N ILE A 422 1.31 -0.74 -4.52
CA ILE A 422 1.64 -0.44 -5.91
C ILE A 422 2.80 0.55 -5.90
N LEU A 423 3.84 0.31 -6.70
CA LEU A 423 5.00 1.18 -6.75
C LEU A 423 5.59 1.23 -8.16
N ALA A 424 5.91 2.43 -8.63
CA ALA A 424 6.72 2.61 -9.84
C ALA A 424 8.10 1.99 -9.67
N SER A 425 8.64 1.43 -10.75
CA SER A 425 9.98 0.83 -10.74
C SER A 425 11.06 1.82 -10.31
N PRO A 426 11.88 1.50 -9.30
CA PRO A 426 13.03 2.32 -8.93
C PRO A 426 14.24 2.13 -9.85
N PHE A 427 14.15 1.17 -10.76
CA PHE A 427 15.30 0.77 -11.60
C PHE A 427 15.42 1.63 -12.84
N VAL A 428 16.51 2.35 -12.96
CA VAL A 428 16.82 3.19 -14.14
C VAL A 428 16.88 2.35 -15.42
N GLN A 429 17.29 1.08 -15.33
CA GLN A 429 17.36 0.15 -16.46
C GLN A 429 15.98 -0.37 -16.90
N HIS A 430 14.96 -0.20 -16.08
CA HIS A 430 13.57 -0.62 -16.34
C HIS A 430 12.58 0.53 -16.07
N PRO A 431 12.71 1.66 -16.78
CA PRO A 431 11.74 2.74 -16.66
C PRO A 431 10.39 2.28 -17.20
N GLY A 432 9.31 2.88 -16.69
CA GLY A 432 7.95 2.59 -17.17
C GLY A 432 7.42 1.20 -16.80
N TRP A 433 7.89 0.63 -15.67
CA TRP A 433 7.31 -0.54 -15.04
C TRP A 433 6.69 -0.19 -13.70
N VAL A 434 5.62 -0.89 -13.35
CA VAL A 434 4.91 -0.77 -12.08
C VAL A 434 4.87 -2.13 -11.40
N TYR A 435 5.21 -2.17 -10.12
CA TYR A 435 5.13 -3.36 -9.29
C TYR A 435 3.85 -3.33 -8.46
N PHE A 436 3.18 -4.47 -8.41
CA PHE A 436 1.97 -4.72 -7.63
C PHE A 436 2.27 -5.82 -6.63
N ALA A 437 1.88 -5.61 -5.39
CA ALA A 437 2.03 -6.61 -4.34
C ALA A 437 0.66 -6.90 -3.70
N GLY A 438 0.49 -8.12 -3.24
CA GLY A 438 -0.83 -8.51 -2.83
C GLY A 438 -0.94 -9.65 -1.86
N TYR A 439 -2.20 -9.91 -1.58
CA TYR A 439 -2.71 -10.78 -0.55
C TYR A 439 -3.61 -11.83 -1.19
N ASP A 440 -3.39 -13.06 -0.78
CA ASP A 440 -4.17 -14.21 -1.18
C ASP A 440 -4.39 -15.13 0.01
N ALA A 441 -5.39 -14.82 0.84
CA ALA A 441 -5.86 -15.68 1.93
C ALA A 441 -7.03 -16.57 1.53
N ASN A 442 -7.24 -16.74 0.23
CA ASN A 442 -8.39 -17.44 -0.33
C ASN A 442 -8.50 -18.88 0.07
N LYS A 443 -7.38 -19.51 0.29
CA LYS A 443 -7.31 -20.90 0.72
C LYS A 443 -6.97 -20.93 2.19
N ALA A 444 -7.74 -20.17 2.98
CA ALA A 444 -7.54 -20.20 4.41
C ALA A 444 -7.86 -21.59 4.97
N PRO A 445 -6.95 -22.14 5.78
CA PRO A 445 -5.66 -21.55 6.15
C PRO A 445 -4.68 -21.54 4.98
N ALA A 446 -4.02 -20.41 4.77
CA ALA A 446 -3.13 -20.17 3.64
C ALA A 446 -1.66 -20.23 4.04
N HIS A 447 -0.80 -20.61 3.10
CA HIS A 447 0.64 -20.55 3.24
C HIS A 447 1.26 -20.34 1.85
N ASN A 448 2.30 -19.50 1.76
CA ASN A 448 2.97 -19.19 0.49
C ASN A 448 2.03 -18.67 -0.62
N THR A 449 1.18 -17.73 -0.28
CA THR A 449 0.20 -17.15 -1.21
C THR A 449 0.42 -15.66 -1.49
N ALA A 450 1.43 -15.04 -0.85
CA ALA A 450 1.88 -13.71 -1.18
C ALA A 450 2.37 -13.61 -2.63
N TRP A 451 2.19 -12.49 -3.28
CA TRP A 451 2.64 -12.30 -4.65
C TRP A 451 3.20 -10.90 -4.90
N ILE A 452 4.15 -10.80 -5.84
CA ILE A 452 4.53 -9.55 -6.49
C ILE A 452 4.56 -9.81 -8.00
N VAL A 453 3.87 -8.96 -8.74
CA VAL A 453 3.90 -8.93 -10.20
C VAL A 453 4.30 -7.54 -10.68
N ARG A 454 4.70 -7.44 -11.95
CA ARG A 454 5.02 -6.16 -12.57
C ARG A 454 4.36 -6.05 -13.93
N GLY A 455 3.97 -4.84 -14.31
CA GLY A 455 3.38 -4.52 -15.61
C GLY A 455 3.99 -3.26 -16.20
N ARG A 456 3.88 -3.08 -17.52
CA ARG A 456 4.25 -1.83 -18.19
C ARG A 456 3.24 -0.74 -17.85
N GLU A 457 3.69 0.49 -17.53
CA GLU A 457 2.82 1.63 -17.22
C GLU A 457 1.70 1.80 -18.24
N ALA A 458 2.02 1.74 -19.54
CA ALA A 458 1.03 1.87 -20.60
C ALA A 458 -0.07 0.80 -20.51
N SER A 459 0.30 -0.47 -20.28
CA SER A 459 -0.66 -1.57 -20.12
C SER A 459 -1.43 -1.49 -18.81
N VAL A 460 -0.75 -1.08 -17.73
CA VAL A 460 -1.36 -0.88 -16.41
C VAL A 460 -2.44 0.19 -16.45
N ILE A 461 -2.18 1.30 -17.15
CA ILE A 461 -3.09 2.43 -17.22
C ILE A 461 -4.17 2.23 -18.28
N ASN A 462 -3.82 1.76 -19.49
CA ASN A 462 -4.75 1.70 -20.62
C ASN A 462 -5.40 0.32 -20.83
N GLY A 463 -4.91 -0.71 -20.17
CA GLY A 463 -5.27 -2.10 -20.40
C GLY A 463 -4.46 -2.71 -21.55
N PRO A 464 -4.64 -4.01 -21.79
CA PRO A 464 -3.97 -4.75 -22.86
C PRO A 464 -4.43 -4.29 -24.24
#